data_83a3956990fc058cb5d0eeff98527ab7
#
_entry.id   83a3956990fc058cb5d0eeff98527ab7
#
_cell.length_a   1.000
_cell.length_b   1.000
_cell.length_c   1.000
_cell.angle_alpha   90.00
_cell.angle_beta   90.00
_cell.angle_gamma   90.00
#
_symmetry.space_group_name_H-M   'P 1'
#
loop_
_entity.id
_entity.type
_entity.pdbx_description
1 polymer ?
#
loop_
_entity_poly.entity_id
_entity_poly.type
_entity_poly.pdbx_seq_one_letter_code
_entity_poly.pdbx_strand_id
1 'polypeptide(L)'
;GGVDSSVMVPILKEQGFDPHIFYIKIGLEGKDDLMDCPSEEDIEITTYIAKKYGCKFDIVDLQKEYYDRVASYTMESVRKGLTPNPDVMCNRMIKFGAFEEKMGYQFDRIATGHYARQWYDENGISWLGTAVDTFKDQTDFLARITYHQLSKAMFPIGDLPKAEVRRLAEYHKLPSAQRHDSQGICFLGKINYND
;
A
#
# COMPACT_ATOMS: atom_id res chain seq x y z
N GLY A 1 3.75 7.87 0.51
CA GLY A 1 3.89 9.09 1.31
C GLY A 1 2.98 9.16 2.52
N GLY A 2 2.04 8.20 2.75
CA GLY A 2 1.19 8.17 3.93
C GLY A 2 1.91 7.73 5.20
N VAL A 3 1.32 8.04 6.39
CA VAL A 3 1.91 7.72 7.68
C VAL A 3 2.20 6.22 7.85
N ASP A 4 1.27 5.36 7.47
CA ASP A 4 1.36 3.91 7.66
C ASP A 4 2.54 3.30 6.87
N SER A 5 2.67 3.65 5.59
CA SER A 5 3.79 3.20 4.77
C SER A 5 5.14 3.79 5.21
N SER A 6 5.14 5.02 5.75
CA SER A 6 6.36 5.69 6.22
C SER A 6 6.94 5.04 7.47
N VAL A 7 6.08 4.65 8.42
CA VAL A 7 6.50 4.03 9.70
C VAL A 7 7.08 2.64 9.50
N MET A 8 6.70 1.94 8.43
CA MET A 8 7.30 0.63 8.14
C MET A 8 8.82 0.67 8.00
N VAL A 9 9.37 1.78 7.47
CA VAL A 9 10.82 1.87 7.19
C VAL A 9 11.65 1.78 8.47
N PRO A 10 11.44 2.64 9.50
CA PRO A 10 12.15 2.48 10.76
C PRO A 10 11.91 1.12 11.42
N ILE A 11 10.68 0.60 11.43
CA ILE A 11 10.37 -0.71 12.01
C ILE A 11 11.20 -1.81 11.34
N LEU A 12 11.25 -1.85 10.02
CA LEU A 12 12.02 -2.85 9.29
C LEU A 12 13.53 -2.70 9.54
N LYS A 13 14.04 -1.47 9.61
CA LYS A 13 15.47 -1.23 9.93
C LYS A 13 15.81 -1.70 11.34
N GLU A 14 14.96 -1.45 12.33
CA GLU A 14 15.16 -1.93 13.72
C GLU A 14 15.11 -3.45 13.82
N GLN A 15 14.35 -4.12 12.94
CA GLN A 15 14.32 -5.58 12.82
C GLN A 15 15.51 -6.16 12.02
N GLY A 16 16.42 -5.31 11.53
CA GLY A 16 17.62 -5.74 10.81
C GLY A 16 17.44 -5.95 9.32
N PHE A 17 16.29 -5.59 8.75
CA PHE A 17 16.09 -5.61 7.30
C PHE A 17 16.79 -4.43 6.61
N ASP A 18 17.09 -4.61 5.33
CA ASP A 18 17.55 -3.53 4.45
C ASP A 18 16.52 -3.26 3.34
N PRO A 19 15.45 -2.49 3.63
CA PRO A 19 14.36 -2.31 2.69
C PRO A 19 14.76 -1.44 1.49
N HIS A 20 14.35 -1.88 0.30
CA HIS A 20 14.32 -1.07 -0.89
C HIS A 20 12.92 -0.46 -1.03
N ILE A 21 12.82 0.84 -1.06
CA ILE A 21 11.55 1.56 -1.07
C ILE A 21 11.12 1.79 -2.52
N PHE A 22 9.86 1.49 -2.81
CA PHE A 22 9.27 1.73 -4.11
C PHE A 22 8.05 2.64 -4.01
N TYR A 23 7.99 3.65 -4.86
CA TYR A 23 6.77 4.39 -5.13
C TYR A 23 6.12 3.83 -6.39
N ILE A 24 4.92 3.29 -6.22
CA ILE A 24 4.14 2.76 -7.36
C ILE A 24 3.31 3.90 -7.92
N LYS A 25 3.66 4.35 -9.12
CA LYS A 25 2.88 5.35 -9.84
C LYS A 25 1.69 4.65 -10.51
N ILE A 26 0.49 5.02 -10.08
CA ILE A 26 -0.80 4.59 -10.63
C ILE A 26 -1.65 5.84 -10.92
N GLY A 27 -2.73 5.69 -11.65
CA GLY A 27 -3.63 6.78 -12.02
C GLY A 27 -3.87 6.79 -13.53
N LEU A 28 -4.71 7.69 -14.00
CA LEU A 28 -5.04 7.81 -15.43
C LEU A 28 -4.13 8.86 -16.08
N GLU A 29 -3.46 8.49 -17.18
CA GLU A 29 -2.69 9.45 -17.98
C GLU A 29 -3.59 10.59 -18.50
N GLY A 30 -3.09 11.83 -18.46
CA GLY A 30 -3.68 12.97 -19.14
C GLY A 30 -4.84 13.66 -18.41
N LYS A 31 -5.07 13.40 -17.12
CA LYS A 31 -6.06 14.11 -16.28
C LYS A 31 -5.41 14.81 -15.07
N ASP A 32 -4.25 15.40 -15.28
CA ASP A 32 -3.52 16.12 -14.24
C ASP A 32 -4.29 17.33 -13.68
N ASP A 33 -5.28 17.86 -14.42
CA ASP A 33 -6.05 19.04 -14.02
C ASP A 33 -7.33 18.74 -13.21
N LEU A 34 -7.76 17.47 -13.11
CA LEU A 34 -9.02 17.10 -12.42
C LEU A 34 -8.83 16.23 -11.19
N MET A 35 -7.66 15.65 -11.01
CA MET A 35 -7.31 14.85 -9.83
C MET A 35 -6.01 15.40 -9.27
N ASP A 36 -6.14 16.13 -8.17
CA ASP A 36 -5.05 16.55 -7.31
C ASP A 36 -4.42 15.27 -6.70
N CYS A 37 -3.68 14.54 -7.54
CA CYS A 37 -2.96 13.35 -7.10
C CYS A 37 -1.69 13.87 -6.42
N PRO A 38 -1.51 13.71 -5.10
CA PRO A 38 -0.39 14.28 -4.36
C PRO A 38 0.93 13.53 -4.65
N SER A 39 1.17 13.20 -5.92
CA SER A 39 2.31 12.38 -6.33
C SER A 39 3.65 13.03 -6.03
N GLU A 40 3.78 14.34 -6.22
CA GLU A 40 5.03 15.07 -5.98
C GLU A 40 5.37 15.12 -4.49
N GLU A 41 4.41 15.52 -3.65
CA GLU A 41 4.58 15.55 -2.19
C GLU A 41 4.87 14.14 -1.65
N ASP A 42 4.20 13.12 -2.15
CA ASP A 42 4.44 11.73 -1.75
C ASP A 42 5.84 11.25 -2.12
N ILE A 43 6.34 11.64 -3.30
CA ILE A 43 7.69 11.33 -3.75
C ILE A 43 8.73 12.07 -2.89
N GLU A 44 8.50 13.34 -2.58
CA GLU A 44 9.37 14.12 -1.71
C GLU A 44 9.49 13.51 -0.31
N ILE A 45 8.36 13.19 0.33
CA ILE A 45 8.32 12.53 1.64
C ILE A 45 9.05 11.19 1.58
N THR A 46 8.80 10.38 0.55
CA THR A 46 9.42 9.06 0.40
C THR A 46 10.93 9.19 0.18
N THR A 47 11.36 10.16 -0.63
CA THR A 47 12.77 10.47 -0.86
C THR A 47 13.47 10.89 0.43
N TYR A 48 12.83 11.75 1.23
CA TYR A 48 13.36 12.15 2.53
C TYR A 48 13.57 10.93 3.45
N ILE A 49 12.56 10.06 3.55
CA ILE A 49 12.62 8.87 4.39
C ILE A 49 13.74 7.92 3.90
N ALA A 50 13.82 7.68 2.61
CA ALA A 50 14.86 6.84 2.02
C ALA A 50 16.26 7.35 2.37
N LYS A 51 16.51 8.66 2.21
CA LYS A 51 17.78 9.30 2.59
C LYS A 51 18.06 9.18 4.09
N LYS A 52 17.06 9.43 4.93
CA LYS A 52 17.19 9.40 6.39
C LYS A 52 17.60 8.02 6.91
N TYR A 53 17.11 6.95 6.31
CA TYR A 53 17.38 5.56 6.72
C TYR A 53 18.40 4.83 5.85
N GLY A 54 19.01 5.53 4.88
CA GLY A 54 20.00 4.94 3.98
C GLY A 54 19.43 3.83 3.09
N CYS A 55 18.16 3.95 2.70
CA CYS A 55 17.47 3.00 1.84
C CYS A 55 17.58 3.38 0.37
N LYS A 56 17.65 2.40 -0.54
CA LYS A 56 17.42 2.64 -1.95
C LYS A 56 15.97 3.05 -2.19
N PHE A 57 15.74 3.89 -3.19
CA PHE A 57 14.40 4.35 -3.58
C PHE A 57 14.26 4.38 -5.10
N ASP A 58 13.22 3.78 -5.61
CA ASP A 58 12.86 3.80 -7.03
C ASP A 58 11.36 4.07 -7.23
N ILE A 59 11.03 4.61 -8.39
CA ILE A 59 9.66 4.82 -8.86
C ILE A 59 9.34 3.76 -9.91
N VAL A 60 8.23 3.07 -9.72
CA VAL A 60 7.73 2.09 -10.69
C VAL A 60 6.43 2.58 -11.28
N ASP A 61 6.45 2.82 -12.58
CA ASP A 61 5.26 3.20 -13.33
C ASP A 61 4.44 1.95 -13.65
N LEU A 62 3.22 1.89 -13.12
CA LEU A 62 2.22 0.85 -13.34
C LEU A 62 0.87 1.44 -13.78
N GLN A 63 0.86 2.65 -14.38
CA GLN A 63 -0.36 3.31 -14.81
C GLN A 63 -1.12 2.49 -15.85
N LYS A 64 -0.39 1.92 -16.83
CA LYS A 64 -1.00 1.07 -17.85
C LYS A 64 -1.60 -0.20 -17.25
N GLU A 65 -0.84 -0.91 -16.40
CA GLU A 65 -1.31 -2.12 -15.74
C GLU A 65 -2.51 -1.84 -14.82
N TYR A 66 -2.51 -0.69 -14.15
CA TYR A 66 -3.63 -0.26 -13.33
C TYR A 66 -4.89 -0.02 -14.15
N TYR A 67 -4.77 0.70 -15.27
CA TYR A 67 -5.89 0.92 -16.18
C TYR A 67 -6.44 -0.40 -16.71
N ASP A 68 -5.58 -1.25 -17.26
CA ASP A 68 -5.97 -2.50 -17.90
C ASP A 68 -6.60 -3.51 -16.91
N ARG A 69 -6.08 -3.59 -15.67
CA ARG A 69 -6.45 -4.65 -14.72
C ARG A 69 -7.47 -4.20 -13.67
N VAL A 70 -7.48 -2.93 -13.27
CA VAL A 70 -8.32 -2.42 -12.17
C VAL A 70 -9.40 -1.46 -12.69
N ALA A 71 -9.03 -0.42 -13.42
CA ALA A 71 -9.99 0.56 -13.90
C ALA A 71 -10.98 -0.06 -14.89
N SER A 72 -10.51 -0.87 -15.85
CA SER A 72 -11.36 -1.56 -16.82
C SER A 72 -12.33 -2.53 -16.13
N TYR A 73 -11.84 -3.32 -15.15
CA TYR A 73 -12.70 -4.18 -14.32
C TYR A 73 -13.78 -3.38 -13.61
N THR A 74 -13.41 -2.24 -13.02
CA THR A 74 -14.35 -1.38 -12.29
C THR A 74 -15.44 -0.84 -13.21
N MET A 75 -15.04 -0.28 -14.36
CA MET A 75 -15.99 0.25 -15.35
C MET A 75 -16.92 -0.83 -15.91
N GLU A 76 -16.39 -2.03 -16.21
CA GLU A 76 -17.20 -3.13 -16.70
C GLU A 76 -18.20 -3.63 -15.66
N SER A 77 -17.78 -3.72 -14.39
CA SER A 77 -18.65 -4.12 -13.30
C SER A 77 -19.80 -3.13 -13.08
N VAL A 78 -19.51 -1.82 -13.10
CA VAL A 78 -20.53 -0.78 -12.98
C VAL A 78 -21.52 -0.83 -14.16
N ARG A 79 -21.04 -1.06 -15.39
CA ARG A 79 -21.92 -1.22 -16.57
C ARG A 79 -22.88 -2.40 -16.44
N LYS A 80 -22.49 -3.43 -15.69
CA LYS A 80 -23.31 -4.60 -15.38
C LYS A 80 -24.23 -4.41 -14.16
N GLY A 81 -24.27 -3.20 -13.58
CA GLY A 81 -25.05 -2.91 -12.37
C GLY A 81 -24.47 -3.49 -11.08
N LEU A 82 -23.19 -3.87 -11.08
CA LEU A 82 -22.50 -4.39 -9.91
C LEU A 82 -21.76 -3.26 -9.18
N THR A 83 -21.53 -3.46 -7.88
CA THR A 83 -20.70 -2.56 -7.07
C THR A 83 -19.30 -3.17 -6.89
N PRO A 84 -18.31 -2.78 -7.71
CA PRO A 84 -16.96 -3.32 -7.60
C PRO A 84 -16.23 -2.75 -6.37
N ASN A 85 -15.22 -3.49 -5.90
CA ASN A 85 -14.25 -2.97 -4.95
C ASN A 85 -12.86 -2.88 -5.64
N PRO A 86 -12.49 -1.69 -6.14
CA PRO A 86 -11.22 -1.50 -6.84
C PRO A 86 -9.99 -1.66 -5.94
N ASP A 87 -10.11 -1.39 -4.62
CA ASP A 87 -8.97 -1.52 -3.69
C ASP A 87 -8.57 -2.99 -3.50
N VAL A 88 -9.55 -3.90 -3.40
CA VAL A 88 -9.32 -5.36 -3.37
C VAL A 88 -8.60 -5.81 -4.65
N MET A 89 -9.03 -5.29 -5.81
CA MET A 89 -8.41 -5.61 -7.09
C MET A 89 -7.03 -4.99 -7.22
N CYS A 90 -6.83 -3.76 -6.76
CA CYS A 90 -5.53 -3.10 -6.75
C CYS A 90 -4.50 -3.88 -5.92
N ASN A 91 -4.87 -4.35 -4.74
CA ASN A 91 -3.97 -5.16 -3.93
C ASN A 91 -3.52 -6.42 -4.68
N ARG A 92 -4.48 -7.18 -5.24
CA ARG A 92 -4.19 -8.43 -5.96
C ARG A 92 -3.42 -8.19 -7.25
N MET A 93 -3.87 -7.25 -8.09
CA MET A 93 -3.43 -7.13 -9.49
C MET A 93 -2.27 -6.18 -9.67
N ILE A 94 -2.10 -5.22 -8.76
CA ILE A 94 -1.05 -4.19 -8.86
C ILE A 94 0.00 -4.36 -7.78
N LYS A 95 -0.35 -4.20 -6.48
CA LYS A 95 0.64 -4.20 -5.39
C LYS A 95 1.36 -5.53 -5.22
N PHE A 96 0.63 -6.64 -5.29
CA PHE A 96 1.17 -7.99 -5.18
C PHE A 96 1.19 -8.74 -6.53
N GLY A 97 0.75 -8.10 -7.62
CA GLY A 97 0.73 -8.65 -8.98
C GLY A 97 1.76 -7.96 -9.87
N ALA A 98 1.34 -6.93 -10.61
CA ALA A 98 2.20 -6.24 -11.59
C ALA A 98 3.52 -5.71 -10.99
N PHE A 99 3.50 -5.25 -9.73
CA PHE A 99 4.72 -4.85 -9.04
C PHE A 99 5.67 -6.05 -8.85
N GLU A 100 5.16 -7.20 -8.41
CA GLU A 100 5.97 -8.42 -8.28
C GLU A 100 6.53 -8.86 -9.63
N GLU A 101 5.70 -8.88 -10.66
CA GLU A 101 6.10 -9.24 -12.04
C GLU A 101 7.25 -8.35 -12.55
N LYS A 102 7.22 -7.06 -12.24
CA LYS A 102 8.15 -6.07 -12.78
C LYS A 102 9.41 -5.87 -11.92
N MET A 103 9.25 -5.83 -10.61
CA MET A 103 10.32 -5.51 -9.66
C MET A 103 10.41 -6.47 -8.48
N GLY A 104 9.28 -6.90 -7.93
CA GLY A 104 9.19 -7.63 -6.67
C GLY A 104 9.82 -9.02 -6.72
N TYR A 105 9.96 -9.62 -7.90
CA TYR A 105 10.59 -10.93 -8.08
C TYR A 105 12.06 -10.99 -7.60
N GLN A 106 12.71 -9.83 -7.47
CA GLN A 106 14.10 -9.70 -6.99
C GLN A 106 14.21 -9.73 -5.46
N PHE A 107 13.09 -9.71 -4.74
CA PHE A 107 13.03 -9.60 -3.29
C PHE A 107 12.34 -10.82 -2.68
N ASP A 108 12.78 -11.20 -1.48
CA ASP A 108 12.17 -12.31 -0.73
C ASP A 108 10.78 -11.93 -0.19
N ARG A 109 10.58 -10.65 0.13
CA ARG A 109 9.36 -10.14 0.75
C ARG A 109 8.92 -8.81 0.16
N ILE A 110 7.61 -8.59 0.17
CA ILE A 110 6.96 -7.33 -0.22
C ILE A 110 6.23 -6.78 1.02
N ALA A 111 6.76 -5.72 1.60
CA ALA A 111 6.16 -5.06 2.75
C ALA A 111 5.18 -3.97 2.33
N THR A 112 4.01 -3.94 2.96
CA THR A 112 2.99 -2.92 2.74
C THR A 112 2.41 -2.44 4.05
N GLY A 113 1.92 -1.17 4.07
CA GLY A 113 1.32 -0.53 5.24
C GLY A 113 -0.12 -0.95 5.54
N HIS A 114 -0.50 -2.20 5.25
CA HIS A 114 -1.82 -2.69 5.61
C HIS A 114 -1.89 -3.09 7.07
N TYR A 115 -3.03 -2.80 7.68
CA TYR A 115 -3.41 -3.34 8.99
C TYR A 115 -3.95 -4.75 8.79
N ALA A 116 -3.05 -5.71 8.73
CA ALA A 116 -3.29 -7.15 8.63
C ALA A 116 -2.10 -7.88 9.25
N ARG A 117 -2.24 -9.15 9.54
CA ARG A 117 -1.14 -9.99 10.06
C ARG A 117 -0.89 -11.15 9.12
N GLN A 118 0.40 -11.53 9.00
CA GLN A 118 0.82 -12.71 8.26
C GLN A 118 1.81 -13.48 9.11
N TRP A 119 1.61 -14.78 9.20
CA TRP A 119 2.55 -15.68 9.89
C TRP A 119 2.61 -17.03 9.18
N TYR A 120 3.61 -17.83 9.54
CA TYR A 120 3.70 -19.23 9.13
C TYR A 120 3.36 -20.13 10.32
N ASP A 121 2.61 -21.18 10.06
CA ASP A 121 2.40 -22.25 11.05
C ASP A 121 3.59 -23.20 11.11
N GLU A 122 3.51 -24.23 11.97
CA GLU A 122 4.52 -25.27 12.16
C GLU A 122 4.83 -26.10 10.90
N ASN A 123 3.91 -26.13 9.94
CA ASN A 123 4.04 -26.80 8.64
C ASN A 123 4.59 -25.86 7.55
N GLY A 124 4.89 -24.61 7.88
CA GLY A 124 5.35 -23.60 6.93
C GLY A 124 4.23 -23.05 6.04
N ILE A 125 2.96 -23.23 6.42
CA ILE A 125 1.82 -22.67 5.70
C ILE A 125 1.64 -21.22 6.13
N SER A 126 1.53 -20.31 5.14
CA SER A 126 1.28 -18.90 5.37
C SER A 126 -0.20 -18.63 5.64
N TRP A 127 -0.48 -17.90 6.71
CA TRP A 127 -1.82 -17.49 7.12
C TRP A 127 -1.98 -15.99 7.09
N LEU A 128 -3.17 -15.54 6.72
CA LEU A 128 -3.60 -14.15 6.82
C LEU A 128 -4.56 -14.00 7.99
N GLY A 129 -4.34 -13.03 8.85
CA GLY A 129 -5.19 -12.75 9.98
C GLY A 129 -5.48 -11.27 10.16
N THR A 130 -6.52 -11.00 10.94
CA THR A 130 -6.95 -9.65 11.29
C THR A 130 -5.88 -8.91 12.07
N ALA A 131 -5.83 -7.59 11.89
CA ALA A 131 -4.96 -6.72 12.66
C ALA A 131 -5.33 -6.68 14.14
N VAL A 132 -4.40 -6.22 14.98
CA VAL A 132 -4.70 -5.93 16.39
C VAL A 132 -5.68 -4.78 16.55
N ASP A 133 -5.54 -3.75 15.70
CA ASP A 133 -6.50 -2.65 15.63
C ASP A 133 -7.69 -3.04 14.76
N THR A 134 -8.76 -3.50 15.41
CA THR A 134 -9.98 -3.98 14.73
C THR A 134 -10.73 -2.87 13.98
N PHE A 135 -10.55 -1.60 14.37
CA PHE A 135 -11.13 -0.44 13.67
C PHE A 135 -10.40 -0.13 12.35
N LYS A 136 -9.10 -0.45 12.31
CA LYS A 136 -8.25 -0.20 11.15
C LYS A 136 -8.00 -1.45 10.33
N ASP A 137 -8.53 -2.59 10.75
CA ASP A 137 -8.36 -3.86 10.04
C ASP A 137 -8.62 -3.72 8.54
N GLN A 138 -7.70 -4.21 7.74
CA GLN A 138 -7.73 -4.14 6.28
C GLN A 138 -7.63 -5.51 5.63
N THR A 139 -7.91 -6.58 6.39
CA THR A 139 -7.86 -7.95 5.89
C THR A 139 -8.84 -8.17 4.73
N ASP A 140 -10.01 -7.52 4.77
CA ASP A 140 -11.01 -7.58 3.69
C ASP A 140 -10.46 -7.05 2.35
N PHE A 141 -9.58 -6.04 2.39
CA PHE A 141 -8.95 -5.54 1.18
C PHE A 141 -7.92 -6.51 0.58
N LEU A 142 -7.51 -7.52 1.35
CA LEU A 142 -6.58 -8.58 0.94
C LEU A 142 -7.29 -9.89 0.59
N ALA A 143 -8.63 -9.93 0.64
CA ALA A 143 -9.44 -11.15 0.46
C ALA A 143 -9.23 -11.88 -0.89
N ARG A 144 -8.64 -11.22 -1.89
CA ARG A 144 -8.40 -11.80 -3.21
C ARG A 144 -6.92 -12.06 -3.53
N ILE A 145 -5.97 -11.76 -2.64
CA ILE A 145 -4.58 -12.14 -2.88
C ILE A 145 -4.45 -13.66 -2.91
N THR A 146 -3.53 -14.13 -3.75
CA THR A 146 -3.27 -15.58 -3.86
C THR A 146 -2.39 -16.05 -2.71
N TYR A 147 -2.32 -17.38 -2.49
CA TYR A 147 -1.41 -17.96 -1.51
C TYR A 147 0.06 -17.58 -1.78
N HIS A 148 0.49 -17.60 -3.04
CA HIS A 148 1.82 -17.17 -3.43
C HIS A 148 2.08 -15.70 -3.04
N GLN A 149 1.13 -14.81 -3.33
CA GLN A 149 1.24 -13.38 -2.94
C GLN A 149 1.29 -13.21 -1.41
N LEU A 150 0.45 -13.94 -0.68
CA LEU A 150 0.45 -13.94 0.78
C LEU A 150 1.79 -14.43 1.35
N SER A 151 2.34 -15.50 0.80
CA SER A 151 3.62 -16.07 1.28
C SER A 151 4.80 -15.10 1.13
N LYS A 152 4.73 -14.14 0.20
CA LYS A 152 5.72 -13.08 0.03
C LYS A 152 5.36 -11.77 0.76
N ALA A 153 4.11 -11.62 1.19
CA ALA A 153 3.65 -10.41 1.86
C ALA A 153 4.25 -10.25 3.26
N MET A 154 4.40 -8.99 3.67
CA MET A 154 4.76 -8.60 5.04
C MET A 154 3.95 -7.36 5.43
N PHE A 155 3.41 -7.36 6.64
CA PHE A 155 2.58 -6.27 7.17
C PHE A 155 3.17 -5.77 8.49
N PRO A 156 4.23 -4.93 8.45
CA PRO A 156 5.00 -4.57 9.64
C PRO A 156 4.22 -3.83 10.74
N ILE A 157 3.07 -3.24 10.40
CA ILE A 157 2.23 -2.49 11.33
C ILE A 157 0.98 -3.26 11.80
N GLY A 158 0.78 -4.50 11.35
CA GLY A 158 -0.42 -5.28 11.64
C GLY A 158 -0.63 -5.60 13.12
N ASP A 159 0.44 -5.64 13.90
CA ASP A 159 0.41 -5.86 15.35
C ASP A 159 0.34 -4.55 16.17
N LEU A 160 0.21 -3.39 15.51
CA LEU A 160 0.20 -2.09 16.15
C LEU A 160 -1.16 -1.40 16.03
N PRO A 161 -1.69 -0.84 17.14
CA PRO A 161 -2.81 0.10 17.06
C PRO A 161 -2.42 1.37 16.27
N LYS A 162 -3.38 2.00 15.60
CA LYS A 162 -3.15 3.24 14.83
C LYS A 162 -2.52 4.35 15.67
N ALA A 163 -2.92 4.47 16.93
CA ALA A 163 -2.33 5.45 17.85
C ALA A 163 -0.82 5.23 18.02
N GLU A 164 -0.39 3.98 18.10
CA GLU A 164 1.02 3.62 18.22
C GLU A 164 1.79 3.92 16.93
N VAL A 165 1.19 3.62 15.76
CA VAL A 165 1.78 3.97 14.46
C VAL A 165 2.01 5.49 14.35
N ARG A 166 1.06 6.31 14.81
CA ARG A 166 1.24 7.77 14.85
C ARG A 166 2.30 8.20 15.85
N ARG A 167 2.34 7.60 17.04
CA ARG A 167 3.38 7.87 18.03
C ARG A 167 4.78 7.54 17.48
N LEU A 168 4.93 6.43 16.77
CA LEU A 168 6.18 6.07 16.12
C LEU A 168 6.55 7.05 15.01
N ALA A 169 5.58 7.51 14.21
CA ALA A 169 5.83 8.52 13.18
C ALA A 169 6.37 9.83 13.78
N GLU A 170 5.81 10.27 14.90
CA GLU A 170 6.27 11.46 15.65
C GLU A 170 7.65 11.22 16.28
N TYR A 171 7.85 10.10 16.95
CA TYR A 171 9.12 9.72 17.57
C TYR A 171 10.26 9.72 16.54
N HIS A 172 10.02 9.14 15.38
CA HIS A 172 10.97 9.13 14.28
C HIS A 172 11.00 10.44 13.48
N LYS A 173 10.21 11.46 13.85
CA LYS A 173 10.14 12.76 13.16
C LYS A 173 9.95 12.60 11.66
N LEU A 174 8.95 11.78 11.29
CA LEU A 174 8.62 11.57 9.89
C LEU A 174 7.76 12.71 9.36
N PRO A 175 8.00 13.23 8.15
CA PRO A 175 7.19 14.32 7.58
C PRO A 175 5.71 13.97 7.45
N SER A 176 5.41 12.69 7.31
CA SER A 176 4.03 12.16 7.22
C SER A 176 3.27 12.07 8.55
N ALA A 177 3.91 12.35 9.71
CA ALA A 177 3.32 12.12 11.04
C ALA A 177 1.96 12.83 11.24
N GLN A 178 1.81 14.05 10.70
CA GLN A 178 0.60 14.85 10.82
C GLN A 178 -0.36 14.72 9.63
N ARG A 179 -0.03 13.88 8.62
CA ARG A 179 -0.92 13.67 7.48
C ARG A 179 -2.19 12.92 7.90
N HIS A 180 -3.31 13.36 7.37
CA HIS A 180 -4.57 12.63 7.52
C HIS A 180 -4.50 11.28 6.82
N ASP A 181 -5.26 10.32 7.34
CA ASP A 181 -5.43 9.03 6.65
C ASP A 181 -6.10 9.27 5.30
N SER A 182 -5.70 8.50 4.29
CA SER A 182 -6.37 8.54 2.98
C SER A 182 -7.85 8.19 3.16
N GLN A 183 -8.71 9.07 2.68
CA GLN A 183 -10.16 8.85 2.62
C GLN A 183 -10.57 8.77 1.16
N GLY A 184 -11.30 7.72 0.79
CA GLY A 184 -11.81 7.56 -0.56
C GLY A 184 -11.21 6.38 -1.32
N ILE A 185 -11.69 6.19 -2.54
CA ILE A 185 -11.24 5.15 -3.46
C ILE A 185 -9.98 5.66 -4.17
N CYS A 186 -8.91 4.89 -4.13
CA CYS A 186 -7.56 5.30 -4.57
C CYS A 186 -7.48 5.97 -5.95
N PHE A 187 -8.37 5.67 -6.87
CA PHE A 187 -8.33 6.22 -8.24
C PHE A 187 -9.34 7.33 -8.51
N LEU A 188 -10.29 7.58 -7.61
CA LEU A 188 -11.30 8.63 -7.77
C LEU A 188 -10.89 9.94 -7.08
N GLY A 189 -9.74 9.95 -6.39
CA GLY A 189 -9.31 11.12 -5.63
C GLY A 189 -10.24 11.48 -4.48
N LYS A 190 -10.28 12.73 -4.08
CA LYS A 190 -11.23 13.25 -3.09
C LYS A 190 -12.58 13.44 -3.78
N ILE A 191 -13.53 12.54 -3.54
CA ILE A 191 -14.91 12.70 -3.93
C ILE A 191 -15.63 13.48 -2.83
N ASN A 192 -16.25 14.59 -3.19
CA ASN A 192 -17.16 15.27 -2.29
C ASN A 192 -18.53 14.57 -2.42
N TYR A 193 -18.90 13.77 -1.42
CA TYR A 193 -20.16 13.01 -1.42
C TYR A 193 -21.42 13.89 -1.25
N ASN A 194 -21.28 15.20 -1.14
CA ASN A 194 -22.37 16.15 -0.92
C ASN A 194 -22.76 16.93 -2.18
N ASP A 195 -22.19 16.64 -3.34
CA ASP A 195 -22.57 17.13 -4.65
C ASP A 195 -23.32 16.00 -5.46
#